data_c290d6bc30a8cb67e32f6bc8bdbe68a5
#
_entry.id   c290d6bc30a8cb67e32f6bc8bdbe68a5
#
_cell.length_a   1.000
_cell.length_b   1.000
_cell.length_c   1.000
_cell.angle_alpha   90.00
_cell.angle_beta   90.00
_cell.angle_gamma   90.00
#
_symmetry.space_group_name_H-M   'P 1'
#
loop_
_entity.id
_entity.type
_entity.pdbx_description
1 polymer ?
#
loop_
_entity_poly.entity_id
_entity_poly.type
_entity_poly.pdbx_seq_one_letter_code
_entity_poly.pdbx_strand_id
1 'polypeptide(L)'
;MASIQRRGTSWRAEIYKDGRRESNTLPTKAQAVQWALMREAELTGARLPENTVKDALRRYGNEVAPKHKGARWELARLGLLERDPLALVRLPALRPIHLAEWRQRRLSQVAPASVRREMNLLQSVFKSCRKDWGWLNSDPIKDVDRPQAPASRKRRVAQEEIDRLTLALGYDGGVPETAQHRVALCFLFALETAMRAGEILGMKWPDVSAKSVTLPKTKNGDVRRVPMSGRAREIIGLLPQDADSVFNLDPGTRDTLFRRARDAAQIENLHFHDSRAEAIWRLSKKLDVMELARVIGHRDLKSLLIYYQTDADELADRLG
;
A
#
# COMPACT_ATOMS: atom_id res chain seq x y z
N MET A 1 -6.05 -39.65 5.16
CA MET A 1 -6.79 -38.82 4.16
C MET A 1 -8.27 -39.11 4.29
N ALA A 2 -9.06 -38.05 4.38
CA ALA A 2 -10.52 -38.20 4.43
C ALA A 2 -11.08 -38.50 3.05
N SER A 3 -12.02 -39.47 3.00
CA SER A 3 -12.82 -39.79 1.81
C SER A 3 -14.17 -39.07 1.92
N ILE A 4 -14.57 -38.31 0.87
CA ILE A 4 -15.83 -37.58 0.84
C ILE A 4 -16.63 -38.04 -0.37
N GLN A 5 -17.78 -38.68 -0.12
CA GLN A 5 -18.63 -39.25 -1.15
C GLN A 5 -20.06 -38.73 -1.06
N ARG A 6 -20.68 -38.48 -2.22
CA ARG A 6 -22.09 -38.10 -2.30
C ARG A 6 -22.97 -39.36 -2.10
N ARG A 7 -23.97 -39.27 -1.22
CA ARG A 7 -24.99 -40.31 -1.03
C ARG A 7 -26.38 -39.70 -1.13
N GLY A 8 -27.01 -39.82 -2.30
CA GLY A 8 -28.29 -39.21 -2.58
C GLY A 8 -28.26 -37.68 -2.45
N THR A 9 -29.04 -37.14 -1.53
CA THR A 9 -29.11 -35.69 -1.22
C THR A 9 -28.07 -35.22 -0.19
N SER A 10 -27.27 -36.14 0.38
CA SER A 10 -26.31 -35.86 1.45
C SER A 10 -24.88 -36.25 1.08
N TRP A 11 -23.92 -35.87 1.92
CA TRP A 11 -22.49 -36.12 1.73
C TRP A 11 -21.94 -36.87 2.94
N ARG A 12 -21.33 -38.03 2.71
CA ARG A 12 -20.64 -38.80 3.72
C ARG A 12 -19.16 -38.48 3.69
N ALA A 13 -18.64 -38.02 4.83
CA ALA A 13 -17.22 -37.92 5.10
C ALA A 13 -16.77 -39.12 5.93
N GLU A 14 -15.66 -39.72 5.58
CA GLU A 14 -15.07 -40.86 6.26
C GLU A 14 -13.57 -40.62 6.45
N ILE A 15 -13.10 -40.87 7.68
CA ILE A 15 -11.71 -40.73 8.08
C ILE A 15 -11.21 -42.04 8.60
N TYR A 16 -10.03 -42.46 8.14
CA TYR A 16 -9.30 -43.60 8.69
C TYR A 16 -7.91 -43.12 9.15
N LYS A 17 -7.64 -43.25 10.46
CA LYS A 17 -6.35 -42.88 11.02
C LYS A 17 -6.05 -43.71 12.29
N ASP A 18 -4.81 -44.14 12.41
CA ASP A 18 -4.29 -44.88 13.57
C ASP A 18 -5.19 -46.06 14.02
N GLY A 19 -5.72 -46.81 13.03
CA GLY A 19 -6.59 -47.94 13.28
C GLY A 19 -8.04 -47.59 13.60
N ARG A 20 -8.39 -46.31 13.71
CA ARG A 20 -9.78 -45.84 13.96
C ARG A 20 -10.43 -45.35 12.69
N ARG A 21 -11.66 -45.79 12.46
CA ARG A 21 -12.49 -45.34 11.34
C ARG A 21 -13.70 -44.62 11.89
N GLU A 22 -13.86 -43.36 11.44
CA GLU A 22 -15.01 -42.55 11.81
C GLU A 22 -15.69 -42.02 10.55
N SER A 23 -17.01 -41.90 10.56
CA SER A 23 -17.75 -41.35 9.44
C SER A 23 -18.92 -40.50 9.91
N ASN A 24 -19.27 -39.47 9.14
CA ASN A 24 -20.44 -38.61 9.37
C ASN A 24 -21.11 -38.28 8.05
N THR A 25 -22.45 -38.15 8.08
CA THR A 25 -23.24 -37.82 6.89
C THR A 25 -23.83 -36.40 7.12
N LEU A 26 -23.59 -35.50 6.18
CA LEU A 26 -23.89 -34.08 6.30
C LEU A 26 -24.66 -33.59 5.07
N PRO A 27 -25.51 -32.54 5.22
CA PRO A 27 -26.35 -32.05 4.13
C PRO A 27 -25.56 -31.51 2.93
N THR A 28 -24.39 -30.89 3.17
CA THR A 28 -23.61 -30.26 2.11
C THR A 28 -22.17 -30.78 2.06
N LYS A 29 -21.56 -30.74 0.86
CA LYS A 29 -20.15 -31.11 0.66
C LYS A 29 -19.21 -30.27 1.53
N ALA A 30 -19.49 -28.95 1.68
CA ALA A 30 -18.67 -28.07 2.48
C ALA A 30 -18.66 -28.47 3.97
N GLN A 31 -19.82 -28.82 4.52
CA GLN A 31 -19.93 -29.35 5.90
C GLN A 31 -19.20 -30.66 6.08
N ALA A 32 -19.29 -31.55 5.11
CA ALA A 32 -18.59 -32.85 5.14
C ALA A 32 -17.06 -32.68 5.12
N VAL A 33 -16.54 -31.75 4.29
CA VAL A 33 -15.11 -31.37 4.26
C VAL A 33 -14.69 -30.76 5.61
N GLN A 34 -15.48 -29.85 6.14
CA GLN A 34 -15.17 -29.19 7.40
C GLN A 34 -15.16 -30.18 8.57
N TRP A 35 -16.13 -31.08 8.65
CA TRP A 35 -16.17 -32.12 9.67
C TRP A 35 -14.94 -33.03 9.58
N ALA A 36 -14.60 -33.48 8.37
CA ALA A 36 -13.44 -34.33 8.14
C ALA A 36 -12.13 -33.67 8.60
N LEU A 37 -11.93 -32.41 8.26
CA LEU A 37 -10.75 -31.63 8.68
C LEU A 37 -10.66 -31.43 10.19
N MET A 38 -11.80 -31.14 10.84
CA MET A 38 -11.84 -30.96 12.29
C MET A 38 -11.54 -32.30 13.00
N ARG A 39 -12.13 -33.37 12.53
CA ARG A 39 -11.98 -34.70 13.15
C ARG A 39 -10.61 -35.33 12.90
N GLU A 40 -10.03 -35.09 11.71
CA GLU A 40 -8.65 -35.46 11.41
C GLU A 40 -7.65 -34.74 12.31
N ALA A 41 -7.89 -33.47 12.60
CA ALA A 41 -7.07 -32.65 13.53
C ALA A 41 -7.20 -33.18 14.98
N GLU A 42 -8.39 -33.54 15.42
CA GLU A 42 -8.63 -34.12 16.76
C GLU A 42 -7.96 -35.51 16.91
N LEU A 43 -8.02 -36.36 15.89
CA LEU A 43 -7.40 -37.69 15.90
C LEU A 43 -5.86 -37.62 15.80
N THR A 44 -5.30 -36.54 15.27
CA THR A 44 -3.84 -36.34 15.25
C THR A 44 -3.27 -35.85 16.57
N GLY A 45 -4.11 -35.59 17.56
CA GLY A 45 -3.66 -34.99 18.81
C GLY A 45 -3.13 -33.55 18.65
N ALA A 46 -3.23 -32.98 17.44
CA ALA A 46 -2.89 -31.60 17.15
C ALA A 46 -3.98 -30.66 17.69
N ARG A 47 -4.13 -30.61 19.04
CA ARG A 47 -4.81 -29.48 19.66
C ARG A 47 -4.09 -28.22 19.18
N LEU A 48 -4.81 -27.34 18.50
CA LEU A 48 -4.29 -26.01 18.23
C LEU A 48 -3.89 -25.39 19.57
N PRO A 49 -2.73 -24.75 19.64
CA PRO A 49 -2.30 -24.12 20.88
C PRO A 49 -3.35 -23.10 21.34
N GLU A 50 -3.56 -23.00 22.64
CA GLU A 50 -4.53 -22.10 23.29
C GLU A 50 -4.14 -20.59 23.23
N ASN A 51 -3.34 -20.24 22.25
CA ASN A 51 -2.89 -18.86 22.04
C ASN A 51 -4.06 -17.94 21.68
N THR A 52 -3.96 -16.70 22.11
CA THR A 52 -4.91 -15.62 21.79
C THR A 52 -4.49 -14.86 20.53
N VAL A 53 -5.39 -14.03 20.02
CA VAL A 53 -5.04 -13.06 18.97
C VAL A 53 -3.93 -12.13 19.44
N LYS A 54 -3.92 -11.74 20.73
CA LYS A 54 -2.85 -10.92 21.33
C LYS A 54 -1.47 -11.59 21.23
N ASP A 55 -1.40 -12.88 21.50
CA ASP A 55 -0.14 -13.61 21.38
C ASP A 55 0.35 -13.65 19.93
N ALA A 56 -0.58 -13.80 18.98
CA ALA A 56 -0.27 -13.74 17.56
C ALA A 56 0.25 -12.36 17.12
N LEU A 57 -0.41 -11.26 17.56
CA LEU A 57 0.03 -9.89 17.29
C LEU A 57 1.43 -9.64 17.82
N ARG A 58 1.71 -10.04 19.07
CA ARG A 58 3.02 -9.88 19.69
C ARG A 58 4.11 -10.67 18.98
N ARG A 59 3.84 -11.94 18.70
CA ARG A 59 4.80 -12.78 17.99
C ARG A 59 5.12 -12.22 16.60
N TYR A 60 4.10 -11.78 15.87
CA TYR A 60 4.28 -11.13 14.58
C TYR A 60 5.10 -9.84 14.69
N GLY A 61 4.81 -9.02 15.71
CA GLY A 61 5.55 -7.79 16.00
C GLY A 61 7.02 -8.03 16.28
N ASN A 62 7.36 -9.15 16.93
CA ASN A 62 8.74 -9.48 17.29
C ASN A 62 9.50 -10.19 16.14
N GLU A 63 8.87 -11.11 15.44
CA GLU A 63 9.56 -12.01 14.50
C GLU A 63 9.45 -11.57 13.03
N VAL A 64 8.34 -10.92 12.65
CA VAL A 64 8.01 -10.67 11.24
C VAL A 64 8.07 -9.19 10.89
N ALA A 65 7.37 -8.33 11.62
CA ALA A 65 7.28 -6.90 11.34
C ALA A 65 8.65 -6.19 11.23
N PRO A 66 9.68 -6.48 12.07
CA PRO A 66 10.99 -5.81 11.97
C PRO A 66 11.71 -6.03 10.64
N LYS A 67 11.37 -7.09 9.91
CA LYS A 67 11.96 -7.39 8.59
C LYS A 67 11.35 -6.56 7.46
N HIS A 68 10.27 -5.84 7.72
CA HIS A 68 9.55 -5.06 6.72
C HIS A 68 10.02 -3.60 6.69
N LYS A 69 10.05 -3.00 5.51
CA LYS A 69 10.33 -1.56 5.36
C LYS A 69 9.33 -0.66 6.10
N GLY A 70 8.11 -1.16 6.34
CA GLY A 70 7.03 -0.48 7.06
C GLY A 70 6.93 -0.81 8.55
N ALA A 71 7.94 -1.42 9.15
CA ALA A 71 7.94 -1.93 10.53
C ALA A 71 7.38 -0.94 11.55
N ARG A 72 7.80 0.34 11.49
CA ARG A 72 7.32 1.38 12.43
C ARG A 72 5.80 1.52 12.41
N TRP A 73 5.19 1.52 11.23
CA TRP A 73 3.74 1.61 11.09
C TRP A 73 3.06 0.33 11.56
N GLU A 74 3.58 -0.84 11.19
CA GLU A 74 3.03 -2.14 11.58
C GLU A 74 3.05 -2.29 13.11
N LEU A 75 4.18 -2.02 13.76
CA LEU A 75 4.32 -2.11 15.22
C LEU A 75 3.35 -1.17 15.95
N ALA A 76 3.20 0.07 15.48
CA ALA A 76 2.24 1.01 16.07
C ALA A 76 0.79 0.49 15.94
N ARG A 77 0.44 -0.15 14.81
CA ARG A 77 -0.90 -0.72 14.59
C ARG A 77 -1.12 -2.01 15.36
N LEU A 78 -0.13 -2.88 15.47
CA LEU A 78 -0.20 -4.06 16.33
C LEU A 78 -0.46 -3.68 17.78
N GLY A 79 0.28 -2.69 18.32
CA GLY A 79 0.05 -2.20 19.68
C GLY A 79 -1.34 -1.59 19.91
N LEU A 80 -1.97 -1.05 18.86
CA LEU A 80 -3.35 -0.57 18.92
C LEU A 80 -4.35 -1.74 18.91
N LEU A 81 -4.11 -2.74 18.07
CA LEU A 81 -4.92 -3.96 17.98
C LEU A 81 -4.86 -4.79 19.27
N GLU A 82 -3.73 -4.81 19.98
CA GLU A 82 -3.60 -5.49 21.27
C GLU A 82 -4.51 -4.96 22.38
N ARG A 83 -5.00 -3.73 22.24
CA ARG A 83 -5.92 -3.08 23.19
C ARG A 83 -7.39 -3.31 22.86
N ASP A 84 -7.68 -3.84 21.67
CA ASP A 84 -9.07 -4.14 21.27
C ASP A 84 -9.55 -5.46 21.89
N PRO A 85 -10.84 -5.61 22.21
CA PRO A 85 -11.44 -6.87 22.68
C PRO A 85 -11.12 -8.08 21.79
N LEU A 86 -10.93 -7.88 20.49
CA LEU A 86 -10.49 -8.94 19.56
C LEU A 86 -9.22 -9.64 20.03
N ALA A 87 -8.30 -8.91 20.69
CA ALA A 87 -7.03 -9.45 21.15
C ALA A 87 -7.19 -10.57 22.21
N LEU A 88 -8.31 -10.57 22.94
CA LEU A 88 -8.60 -11.55 24.00
C LEU A 88 -9.19 -12.86 23.44
N VAL A 89 -9.60 -12.88 22.18
CA VAL A 89 -10.19 -14.07 21.55
C VAL A 89 -9.11 -15.13 21.36
N ARG A 90 -9.39 -16.37 21.81
CA ARG A 90 -8.52 -17.52 21.58
C ARG A 90 -8.52 -17.89 20.10
N LEU A 91 -7.37 -18.17 19.51
CA LEU A 91 -7.26 -18.50 18.09
C LEU A 91 -8.13 -19.72 17.65
N PRO A 92 -8.24 -20.81 18.44
CA PRO A 92 -9.15 -21.90 18.10
C PRO A 92 -10.64 -21.51 18.09
N ALA A 93 -11.02 -20.47 18.83
CA ALA A 93 -12.39 -19.94 18.89
C ALA A 93 -12.63 -18.75 17.97
N LEU A 94 -11.60 -18.29 17.25
CA LEU A 94 -11.69 -17.12 16.38
C LEU A 94 -12.57 -17.43 15.16
N ARG A 95 -13.62 -16.63 14.99
CA ARG A 95 -14.60 -16.74 13.90
C ARG A 95 -14.71 -15.41 13.14
N PRO A 96 -15.19 -15.43 11.89
CA PRO A 96 -15.41 -14.21 11.10
C PRO A 96 -16.23 -13.14 11.82
N ILE A 97 -17.19 -13.52 12.66
CA ILE A 97 -18.02 -12.57 13.41
C ILE A 97 -17.20 -11.66 14.32
N HIS A 98 -16.20 -12.19 15.03
CA HIS A 98 -15.33 -11.38 15.90
C HIS A 98 -14.57 -10.31 15.11
N LEU A 99 -14.15 -10.63 13.90
CA LEU A 99 -13.47 -9.70 13.00
C LEU A 99 -14.44 -8.70 12.38
N ALA A 100 -15.68 -9.10 12.10
CA ALA A 100 -16.72 -8.20 11.63
C ALA A 100 -17.09 -7.17 12.71
N GLU A 101 -17.24 -7.59 13.97
CA GLU A 101 -17.49 -6.70 15.11
C GLU A 101 -16.32 -5.73 15.32
N TRP A 102 -15.07 -6.23 15.27
CA TRP A 102 -13.88 -5.37 15.31
C TRP A 102 -13.89 -4.35 14.17
N ARG A 103 -14.15 -4.78 12.94
CA ARG A 103 -14.26 -3.89 11.77
C ARG A 103 -15.28 -2.79 12.00
N GLN A 104 -16.46 -3.13 12.55
CA GLN A 104 -17.52 -2.15 12.79
C GLN A 104 -17.10 -1.11 13.85
N ARG A 105 -16.47 -1.55 14.95
CA ARG A 105 -15.91 -0.63 15.96
C ARG A 105 -14.85 0.30 15.36
N ARG A 106 -14.01 -0.23 14.47
CA ARG A 106 -12.96 0.58 13.81
C ARG A 106 -13.52 1.58 12.80
N LEU A 107 -14.58 1.23 12.09
CA LEU A 107 -15.24 2.13 11.13
C LEU A 107 -15.88 3.35 11.81
N SER A 108 -16.27 3.27 13.09
CA SER A 108 -16.74 4.44 13.85
C SER A 108 -15.61 5.38 14.30
N GLN A 109 -14.35 4.96 14.23
CA GLN A 109 -13.19 5.71 14.74
C GLN A 109 -12.28 6.26 13.63
N VAL A 110 -12.19 5.57 12.49
CA VAL A 110 -11.26 5.92 11.41
C VAL A 110 -11.88 5.68 10.03
N ALA A 111 -11.33 6.34 9.02
CA ALA A 111 -11.78 6.22 7.64
C ALA A 111 -11.70 4.76 7.13
N PRO A 112 -12.62 4.34 6.22
CA PRO A 112 -12.69 3.00 5.65
C PRO A 112 -11.36 2.50 5.06
N ALA A 113 -10.59 3.39 4.44
CA ALA A 113 -9.25 3.07 3.91
C ALA A 113 -8.25 2.65 4.99
N SER A 114 -8.34 3.24 6.19
CA SER A 114 -7.50 2.87 7.34
C SER A 114 -7.88 1.49 7.87
N VAL A 115 -9.18 1.23 8.03
CA VAL A 115 -9.68 -0.10 8.44
C VAL A 115 -9.23 -1.17 7.43
N ARG A 116 -9.34 -0.90 6.14
CA ARG A 116 -8.87 -1.82 5.09
C ARG A 116 -7.37 -2.14 5.21
N ARG A 117 -6.54 -1.16 5.56
CA ARG A 117 -5.10 -1.37 5.82
C ARG A 117 -4.86 -2.22 7.05
N GLU A 118 -5.60 -1.99 8.13
CA GLU A 118 -5.52 -2.78 9.36
C GLU A 118 -5.97 -4.23 9.11
N MET A 119 -7.00 -4.44 8.30
CA MET A 119 -7.42 -5.79 7.85
C MET A 119 -6.33 -6.51 7.06
N ASN A 120 -5.56 -5.79 6.21
CA ASN A 120 -4.42 -6.38 5.51
C ASN A 120 -3.32 -6.83 6.48
N LEU A 121 -3.06 -6.03 7.52
CA LEU A 121 -2.11 -6.41 8.57
C LEU A 121 -2.58 -7.64 9.34
N LEU A 122 -3.85 -7.67 9.79
CA LEU A 122 -4.45 -8.85 10.44
C LEU A 122 -4.37 -10.10 9.55
N GLN A 123 -4.63 -9.95 8.25
CA GLN A 123 -4.48 -11.06 7.30
C GLN A 123 -3.05 -11.58 7.26
N SER A 124 -2.06 -10.69 7.30
CA SER A 124 -0.65 -11.09 7.34
C SER A 124 -0.32 -11.84 8.64
N VAL A 125 -0.83 -11.37 9.78
CA VAL A 125 -0.69 -12.05 11.08
C VAL A 125 -1.30 -13.45 11.03
N PHE A 126 -2.56 -13.59 10.60
CA PHE A 126 -3.23 -14.89 10.53
C PHE A 126 -2.62 -15.83 9.49
N LYS A 127 -2.05 -15.27 8.42
CA LYS A 127 -1.26 -16.06 7.46
C LYS A 127 -0.03 -16.68 8.14
N SER A 128 0.70 -15.93 8.96
CA SER A 128 1.83 -16.46 9.73
C SER A 128 1.36 -17.47 10.79
N CYS A 129 0.24 -17.19 11.49
CA CYS A 129 -0.34 -18.16 12.40
C CYS A 129 -0.63 -19.51 11.73
N ARG A 130 -1.14 -19.47 10.49
CA ARG A 130 -1.50 -20.69 9.76
C ARG A 130 -0.30 -21.37 9.12
N LYS A 131 0.58 -20.61 8.43
CA LYS A 131 1.63 -21.20 7.57
C LYS A 131 2.92 -21.51 8.35
N ASP A 132 3.28 -20.60 9.25
CA ASP A 132 4.61 -20.61 9.86
C ASP A 132 4.57 -21.19 11.28
N TRP A 133 3.45 -21.00 12.02
CA TRP A 133 3.36 -21.37 13.43
C TRP A 133 2.40 -22.52 13.73
N GLY A 134 1.53 -22.90 12.79
CA GLY A 134 0.55 -23.98 13.01
C GLY A 134 -0.51 -23.64 14.08
N TRP A 135 -0.81 -22.36 14.32
CA TRP A 135 -1.77 -21.89 15.31
C TRP A 135 -3.19 -21.74 14.78
N LEU A 136 -3.36 -21.80 13.45
CA LEU A 136 -4.65 -21.73 12.77
C LEU A 136 -4.69 -22.74 11.62
N ASN A 137 -5.84 -23.37 11.42
CA ASN A 137 -6.10 -24.27 10.28
C ASN A 137 -6.70 -23.53 9.07
N SER A 138 -7.38 -22.40 9.29
CA SER A 138 -8.03 -21.59 8.26
C SER A 138 -7.70 -20.12 8.40
N ASP A 139 -8.07 -19.32 7.40
CA ASP A 139 -7.91 -17.87 7.43
C ASP A 139 -9.24 -17.20 7.83
N PRO A 140 -9.40 -16.76 9.10
CA PRO A 140 -10.68 -16.26 9.61
C PRO A 140 -11.10 -14.90 9.01
N ILE A 141 -10.17 -14.16 8.38
CA ILE A 141 -10.48 -12.85 7.80
C ILE A 141 -10.95 -12.96 6.34
N LYS A 142 -10.80 -14.14 5.72
CA LYS A 142 -11.18 -14.36 4.33
C LYS A 142 -12.67 -14.14 4.08
N ASP A 143 -13.50 -14.54 5.04
CA ASP A 143 -14.96 -14.49 4.96
C ASP A 143 -15.53 -13.20 5.56
N VAL A 144 -14.69 -12.19 5.79
CA VAL A 144 -15.10 -10.89 6.30
C VAL A 144 -15.03 -9.84 5.20
N ASP A 145 -16.16 -9.22 4.88
CA ASP A 145 -16.23 -8.17 3.87
C ASP A 145 -15.31 -7.00 4.22
N ARG A 146 -14.57 -6.54 3.23
CA ARG A 146 -13.67 -5.41 3.37
C ARG A 146 -14.40 -4.11 3.08
N PRO A 147 -14.12 -3.04 3.84
CA PRO A 147 -14.62 -1.72 3.48
C PRO A 147 -14.26 -1.37 2.05
N GLN A 148 -15.14 -0.66 1.36
CA GLN A 148 -14.91 -0.25 -0.02
C GLN A 148 -13.60 0.56 -0.14
N ALA A 149 -12.84 0.28 -1.18
CA ALA A 149 -11.65 1.06 -1.45
C ALA A 149 -12.07 2.49 -1.86
N PRO A 150 -11.39 3.53 -1.38
CA PRO A 150 -11.66 4.87 -1.87
C PRO A 150 -11.37 4.93 -3.36
N ALA A 151 -12.17 5.70 -4.09
CA ALA A 151 -11.90 5.97 -5.50
C ALA A 151 -10.50 6.58 -5.66
N SER A 152 -9.82 6.25 -6.74
CA SER A 152 -8.54 6.89 -7.07
C SER A 152 -8.75 8.40 -7.28
N ARG A 153 -7.83 9.20 -6.75
CA ARG A 153 -7.86 10.64 -6.94
C ARG A 153 -7.61 10.99 -8.41
N LYS A 154 -8.52 11.77 -9.01
CA LYS A 154 -8.38 12.29 -10.37
C LYS A 154 -8.08 13.79 -10.39
N ARG A 155 -7.54 14.32 -9.28
CA ARG A 155 -7.24 15.74 -9.13
C ARG A 155 -6.09 16.14 -10.05
N ARG A 156 -6.33 17.19 -10.81
CA ARG A 156 -5.32 17.90 -11.62
C ARG A 156 -4.74 19.05 -10.79
N VAL A 157 -3.58 19.53 -11.14
CA VAL A 157 -2.94 20.69 -10.51
C VAL A 157 -2.89 21.82 -11.55
N ALA A 158 -3.68 22.87 -11.31
CA ALA A 158 -3.73 24.02 -12.19
C ALA A 158 -2.48 24.89 -12.05
N GLN A 159 -2.13 25.67 -13.09
CA GLN A 159 -0.96 26.54 -13.03
C GLN A 159 -1.11 27.61 -11.95
N GLU A 160 -2.31 28.18 -11.80
CA GLU A 160 -2.60 29.19 -10.77
C GLU A 160 -2.43 28.65 -9.34
N GLU A 161 -2.65 27.35 -9.13
CA GLU A 161 -2.40 26.71 -7.84
C GLU A 161 -0.89 26.56 -7.59
N ILE A 162 -0.12 26.22 -8.63
CA ILE A 162 1.34 26.16 -8.55
C ILE A 162 1.91 27.52 -8.17
N ASP A 163 1.46 28.59 -8.85
CA ASP A 163 1.94 29.95 -8.65
C ASP A 163 1.58 30.45 -7.24
N ARG A 164 0.35 30.23 -6.78
CA ARG A 164 -0.06 30.58 -5.40
C ARG A 164 0.70 29.80 -4.35
N LEU A 165 0.96 28.51 -4.58
CA LEU A 165 1.71 27.69 -3.65
C LEU A 165 3.17 28.10 -3.53
N THR A 166 3.83 28.38 -4.66
CA THR A 166 5.22 28.85 -4.68
C THR A 166 5.36 30.22 -4.02
N LEU A 167 4.42 31.15 -4.28
CA LEU A 167 4.35 32.44 -3.59
C LEU A 167 4.15 32.29 -2.08
N ALA A 168 3.24 31.41 -1.64
CA ALA A 168 3.02 31.14 -0.21
C ALA A 168 4.22 30.46 0.48
N LEU A 169 5.10 29.80 -0.30
CA LEU A 169 6.40 29.30 0.17
C LEU A 169 7.49 30.38 0.14
N GLY A 170 7.16 31.62 -0.27
CA GLY A 170 8.10 32.73 -0.38
C GLY A 170 9.11 32.57 -1.50
N TYR A 171 8.82 31.71 -2.49
CA TYR A 171 9.74 31.43 -3.59
C TYR A 171 9.31 32.14 -4.88
N ASP A 172 10.10 33.13 -5.29
CA ASP A 172 9.93 33.91 -6.49
C ASP A 172 10.98 33.62 -7.59
N GLY A 173 11.88 32.68 -7.32
CA GLY A 173 12.96 32.26 -8.24
C GLY A 173 14.34 32.27 -7.59
N GLY A 174 15.33 31.85 -8.37
CA GLY A 174 16.73 31.89 -7.96
C GLY A 174 17.15 30.73 -7.01
N VAL A 175 18.31 30.95 -6.36
CA VAL A 175 18.90 29.96 -5.43
C VAL A 175 18.07 29.88 -4.14
N PRO A 176 17.73 28.70 -3.65
CA PRO A 176 16.90 28.55 -2.45
C PRO A 176 17.70 28.87 -1.18
N GLU A 177 17.23 29.87 -0.43
CA GLU A 177 17.84 30.29 0.83
C GLU A 177 17.23 29.64 2.06
N THR A 178 15.98 29.18 1.95
CA THR A 178 15.20 28.63 3.05
C THR A 178 14.71 27.20 2.77
N ALA A 179 14.30 26.49 3.80
CA ALA A 179 13.62 25.20 3.65
C ALA A 179 12.30 25.31 2.85
N GLN A 180 11.58 26.44 2.97
CA GLN A 180 10.37 26.72 2.21
C GLN A 180 10.66 26.82 0.71
N HIS A 181 11.73 27.54 0.30
CA HIS A 181 12.20 27.62 -1.08
C HIS A 181 12.56 26.23 -1.62
N ARG A 182 13.22 25.39 -0.81
CA ARG A 182 13.55 24.00 -1.19
C ARG A 182 12.29 23.14 -1.36
N VAL A 183 11.25 23.36 -0.55
CA VAL A 183 9.94 22.68 -0.72
C VAL A 183 9.27 23.10 -2.02
N ALA A 184 9.31 24.37 -2.39
CA ALA A 184 8.80 24.86 -3.66
C ALA A 184 9.50 24.18 -4.84
N LEU A 185 10.84 24.20 -4.85
CA LEU A 185 11.64 23.54 -5.89
C LEU A 185 11.42 22.03 -5.92
N CYS A 186 11.26 21.38 -4.77
CA CYS A 186 10.94 19.95 -4.68
C CYS A 186 9.56 19.62 -5.32
N PHE A 187 8.56 20.47 -5.11
CA PHE A 187 7.24 20.33 -5.72
C PHE A 187 7.29 20.55 -7.24
N LEU A 188 7.96 21.61 -7.69
CA LEU A 188 8.16 21.88 -9.12
C LEU A 188 8.93 20.75 -9.81
N PHE A 189 9.98 20.25 -9.18
CA PHE A 189 10.72 19.11 -9.72
C PHE A 189 9.87 17.84 -9.79
N ALA A 190 8.98 17.60 -8.82
CA ALA A 190 8.04 16.48 -8.84
C ALA A 190 7.04 16.58 -10.01
N LEU A 191 6.60 17.80 -10.36
CA LEU A 191 5.74 18.07 -11.53
C LEU A 191 6.43 17.79 -12.88
N GLU A 192 7.75 17.92 -12.92
CA GLU A 192 8.54 17.70 -14.14
C GLU A 192 8.95 16.22 -14.34
N THR A 193 9.17 15.49 -13.25
CA THR A 193 9.83 14.18 -13.30
C THR A 193 8.91 13.01 -12.96
N ALA A 194 7.72 13.28 -12.43
CA ALA A 194 6.82 12.28 -11.87
C ALA A 194 7.48 11.37 -10.80
N MET A 195 8.59 11.77 -10.19
CA MET A 195 9.24 11.03 -9.12
C MET A 195 8.38 11.01 -7.86
N ARG A 196 8.53 9.96 -7.07
CA ARG A 196 7.89 9.92 -5.74
C ARG A 196 8.63 10.87 -4.79
N ALA A 197 7.89 11.50 -3.89
CA ALA A 197 8.48 12.41 -2.92
C ALA A 197 9.68 11.82 -2.15
N GLY A 198 9.59 10.58 -1.71
CA GLY A 198 10.71 9.89 -1.04
C GLY A 198 11.90 9.58 -1.97
N GLU A 199 11.67 9.46 -3.27
CA GLU A 199 12.75 9.32 -4.26
C GLU A 199 13.48 10.65 -4.46
N ILE A 200 12.72 11.76 -4.53
CA ILE A 200 13.28 13.11 -4.64
C ILE A 200 14.12 13.47 -3.40
N LEU A 201 13.58 13.26 -2.21
CA LEU A 201 14.29 13.58 -0.97
C LEU A 201 15.49 12.68 -0.70
N GLY A 202 15.48 11.46 -1.25
CA GLY A 202 16.59 10.52 -1.15
C GLY A 202 17.68 10.68 -2.22
N MET A 203 17.50 11.60 -3.19
CA MET A 203 18.49 11.85 -4.24
C MET A 203 19.80 12.38 -3.65
N LYS A 204 20.91 11.84 -4.13
CA LYS A 204 22.24 12.33 -3.82
C LYS A 204 22.90 12.92 -5.07
N TRP A 205 23.85 13.84 -4.89
CA TRP A 205 24.54 14.47 -6.00
C TRP A 205 25.18 13.48 -6.98
N PRO A 206 25.84 12.39 -6.55
CA PRO A 206 26.38 11.37 -7.46
C PRO A 206 25.33 10.67 -8.32
N ASP A 207 24.05 10.69 -7.91
CA ASP A 207 22.94 10.08 -8.67
C ASP A 207 22.50 10.96 -9.85
N VAL A 208 22.90 12.22 -9.88
CA VAL A 208 22.48 13.22 -10.87
C VAL A 208 23.49 13.32 -12.01
N SER A 209 23.03 13.11 -13.23
CA SER A 209 23.80 13.32 -14.45
C SER A 209 23.25 14.53 -15.25
N ALA A 210 23.91 14.94 -16.31
CA ALA A 210 23.50 16.10 -17.12
C ALA A 210 22.05 16.00 -17.65
N LYS A 211 21.50 14.82 -17.88
CA LYS A 211 20.17 14.63 -18.48
C LYS A 211 19.24 13.70 -17.71
N SER A 212 19.69 13.08 -16.64
CA SER A 212 18.90 12.09 -15.92
C SER A 212 19.31 11.94 -14.46
N VAL A 213 18.39 11.41 -13.65
CA VAL A 213 18.65 10.98 -12.27
C VAL A 213 18.62 9.46 -12.22
N THR A 214 19.61 8.85 -11.59
CA THR A 214 19.65 7.41 -11.34
C THR A 214 19.15 7.12 -9.94
N LEU A 215 18.12 6.29 -9.83
CA LEU A 215 17.58 5.81 -8.56
C LEU A 215 18.13 4.41 -8.30
N PRO A 216 19.13 4.26 -7.44
CA PRO A 216 19.85 2.99 -7.26
C PRO A 216 18.97 1.90 -6.62
N LYS A 217 17.94 2.30 -5.87
CA LYS A 217 17.02 1.38 -5.21
C LYS A 217 15.61 1.98 -5.13
N THR A 218 14.71 1.54 -6.00
CA THR A 218 13.31 1.96 -5.93
C THR A 218 12.51 1.13 -4.90
N LYS A 219 11.26 1.52 -4.64
CA LYS A 219 10.33 0.72 -3.81
C LYS A 219 10.21 -0.73 -4.29
N ASN A 220 10.38 -0.96 -5.59
CA ASN A 220 10.27 -2.27 -6.24
C ASN A 220 11.61 -3.03 -6.34
N GLY A 221 12.71 -2.42 -5.87
CA GLY A 221 14.03 -3.06 -5.84
C GLY A 221 14.91 -2.82 -7.08
N ASP A 222 14.34 -2.31 -8.18
CA ASP A 222 15.05 -2.11 -9.44
C ASP A 222 15.78 -0.76 -9.50
N VAL A 223 16.90 -0.71 -10.20
CA VAL A 223 17.55 0.55 -10.60
C VAL A 223 16.69 1.22 -11.67
N ARG A 224 16.45 2.53 -11.54
CA ARG A 224 15.65 3.29 -12.49
C ARG A 224 16.35 4.60 -12.84
N ARG A 225 16.43 4.91 -14.12
CA ARG A 225 16.87 6.22 -14.62
C ARG A 225 15.66 7.05 -15.01
N VAL A 226 15.57 8.26 -14.47
CA VAL A 226 14.50 9.23 -14.73
C VAL A 226 15.09 10.34 -15.59
N PRO A 227 14.59 10.55 -16.82
CA PRO A 227 15.04 11.67 -17.66
C PRO A 227 14.55 12.99 -17.07
N MET A 228 15.35 14.05 -17.24
CA MET A 228 15.03 15.39 -16.78
C MET A 228 14.67 16.28 -17.97
N SER A 229 13.54 16.98 -17.87
CA SER A 229 13.17 18.07 -18.78
C SER A 229 14.18 19.24 -18.64
N GLY A 230 14.13 20.20 -19.55
CA GLY A 230 14.88 21.46 -19.42
C GLY A 230 14.64 22.12 -18.07
N ARG A 231 13.38 22.25 -17.67
CA ARG A 231 12.99 22.86 -16.40
C ARG A 231 13.48 22.06 -15.18
N ALA A 232 13.43 20.73 -15.22
CA ALA A 232 13.97 19.91 -14.15
C ALA A 232 15.50 20.12 -13.97
N ARG A 233 16.23 20.27 -15.07
CA ARG A 233 17.69 20.56 -15.02
C ARG A 233 17.98 21.96 -14.46
N GLU A 234 17.21 22.96 -14.84
CA GLU A 234 17.31 24.32 -14.26
C GLU A 234 17.11 24.26 -12.74
N ILE A 235 16.07 23.56 -12.26
CA ILE A 235 15.81 23.39 -10.82
C ILE A 235 17.01 22.78 -10.11
N ILE A 236 17.59 21.72 -10.67
CA ILE A 236 18.79 21.11 -10.08
C ILE A 236 19.98 22.08 -10.06
N GLY A 237 20.14 22.88 -11.12
CA GLY A 237 21.21 23.87 -11.21
C GLY A 237 21.08 25.03 -10.19
N LEU A 238 19.89 25.29 -9.66
CA LEU A 238 19.65 26.28 -8.62
C LEU A 238 19.96 25.77 -7.20
N LEU A 239 19.99 24.44 -7.00
CA LEU A 239 20.17 23.87 -5.67
C LEU A 239 21.64 23.92 -5.25
N PRO A 240 21.96 24.45 -4.05
CA PRO A 240 23.33 24.47 -3.54
C PRO A 240 23.77 23.05 -3.13
N GLN A 241 25.04 22.74 -3.36
CA GLN A 241 25.66 21.48 -2.94
C GLN A 241 26.16 21.57 -1.48
N ASP A 242 25.27 21.94 -0.58
CA ASP A 242 25.53 22.18 0.84
C ASP A 242 25.27 20.94 1.72
N ALA A 243 24.85 19.83 1.12
CA ALA A 243 24.60 18.54 1.78
C ALA A 243 24.77 17.38 0.79
N ASP A 244 24.83 16.14 1.30
CA ASP A 244 24.88 14.93 0.49
C ASP A 244 23.61 14.75 -0.37
N SER A 245 22.46 15.12 0.19
CA SER A 245 21.18 15.03 -0.52
C SER A 245 20.91 16.31 -1.31
N VAL A 246 20.41 16.16 -2.54
CA VAL A 246 20.19 17.25 -3.50
C VAL A 246 19.25 18.33 -2.97
N PHE A 247 18.13 17.92 -2.35
CA PHE A 247 17.13 18.86 -1.82
C PHE A 247 17.37 19.29 -0.38
N ASN A 248 18.20 18.57 0.37
CA ASN A 248 18.50 18.82 1.78
C ASN A 248 17.24 19.10 2.62
N LEU A 249 16.26 18.18 2.52
CA LEU A 249 14.97 18.26 3.21
C LEU A 249 14.62 16.89 3.82
N ASP A 250 14.14 16.90 5.05
CA ASP A 250 13.49 15.71 5.62
C ASP A 250 11.99 15.64 5.26
N PRO A 251 11.39 14.43 5.25
CA PRO A 251 9.98 14.25 4.88
C PRO A 251 9.00 15.02 5.77
N GLY A 252 9.28 15.13 7.07
CA GLY A 252 8.40 15.82 8.03
C GLY A 252 8.37 17.33 7.81
N THR A 253 9.53 17.94 7.59
CA THR A 253 9.67 19.35 7.24
C THR A 253 8.95 19.65 5.92
N ARG A 254 9.19 18.86 4.87
CA ARG A 254 8.48 19.00 3.59
C ARG A 254 6.97 18.95 3.79
N ASP A 255 6.43 17.94 4.47
CA ASP A 255 4.98 17.78 4.65
C ASP A 255 4.36 18.92 5.45
N THR A 256 5.07 19.40 6.47
CA THR A 256 4.59 20.49 7.33
C THR A 256 4.58 21.81 6.57
N LEU A 257 5.67 22.16 5.89
CA LEU A 257 5.79 23.43 5.15
C LEU A 257 4.84 23.46 3.94
N PHE A 258 4.76 22.35 3.19
CA PHE A 258 3.82 22.22 2.07
C PHE A 258 2.36 22.41 2.52
N ARG A 259 1.95 21.78 3.61
CA ARG A 259 0.59 21.89 4.13
C ARG A 259 0.29 23.32 4.57
N ARG A 260 1.21 23.96 5.32
CA ARG A 260 1.05 25.36 5.76
C ARG A 260 0.92 26.31 4.58
N ALA A 261 1.77 26.17 3.56
CA ALA A 261 1.72 27.00 2.36
C ALA A 261 0.43 26.77 1.55
N ARG A 262 0.00 25.53 1.39
CA ARG A 262 -1.27 25.16 0.76
C ARG A 262 -2.44 25.84 1.46
N ASP A 263 -2.47 25.77 2.80
CA ASP A 263 -3.55 26.33 3.61
C ASP A 263 -3.53 27.88 3.54
N ALA A 264 -2.34 28.50 3.60
CA ALA A 264 -2.17 29.95 3.42
C ALA A 264 -2.58 30.42 2.00
N ALA A 265 -2.29 29.62 0.98
CA ALA A 265 -2.70 29.88 -0.40
C ALA A 265 -4.18 29.57 -0.66
N GLN A 266 -4.93 29.09 0.34
CA GLN A 266 -6.34 28.70 0.22
C GLN A 266 -6.57 27.69 -0.92
N ILE A 267 -5.67 26.71 -1.07
CA ILE A 267 -5.79 25.64 -2.07
C ILE A 267 -6.42 24.40 -1.43
N GLU A 268 -7.64 24.11 -1.81
CA GLU A 268 -8.37 22.98 -1.26
C GLU A 268 -7.85 21.66 -1.80
N ASN A 269 -7.78 20.68 -0.90
CA ASN A 269 -7.58 19.27 -1.23
C ASN A 269 -6.35 18.98 -2.11
N LEU A 270 -5.29 19.80 -2.06
CA LEU A 270 -4.01 19.55 -2.71
C LEU A 270 -3.09 18.77 -1.78
N HIS A 271 -2.56 17.67 -2.26
CA HIS A 271 -1.50 16.91 -1.58
C HIS A 271 -0.22 16.95 -2.42
N PHE A 272 0.93 16.88 -1.77
CA PHE A 272 2.21 16.81 -2.51
C PHE A 272 2.23 15.71 -3.56
N HIS A 273 1.60 14.56 -3.29
CA HIS A 273 1.55 13.43 -4.22
C HIS A 273 0.73 13.69 -5.50
N ASP A 274 -0.14 14.70 -5.50
CA ASP A 274 -0.90 15.09 -6.69
C ASP A 274 0.02 15.65 -7.78
N SER A 275 1.21 16.20 -7.42
CA SER A 275 2.27 16.56 -8.37
C SER A 275 2.68 15.40 -9.27
N ARG A 276 2.78 14.19 -8.71
CA ARG A 276 3.11 13.02 -9.49
C ARG A 276 2.00 12.62 -10.47
N ALA A 277 0.73 12.67 -10.06
CA ALA A 277 -0.40 12.39 -10.93
C ALA A 277 -0.47 13.40 -12.08
N GLU A 278 -0.25 14.69 -11.79
CA GLU A 278 -0.17 15.76 -12.79
C GLU A 278 1.01 15.56 -13.75
N ALA A 279 2.19 15.24 -13.22
CA ALA A 279 3.38 14.97 -14.04
C ALA A 279 3.18 13.77 -14.98
N ILE A 280 2.56 12.68 -14.51
CA ILE A 280 2.24 11.51 -15.32
C ILE A 280 1.31 11.92 -16.47
N TRP A 281 0.30 12.74 -16.19
CA TRP A 281 -0.61 13.24 -17.22
C TRP A 281 0.13 14.13 -18.24
N ARG A 282 1.02 15.03 -17.81
CA ARG A 282 1.83 15.86 -18.70
C ARG A 282 2.75 15.02 -19.58
N LEU A 283 3.39 14.02 -18.98
CA LEU A 283 4.30 13.10 -19.69
C LEU A 283 3.56 12.17 -20.65
N SER A 284 2.32 11.75 -20.35
CA SER A 284 1.53 10.90 -21.26
C SER A 284 1.18 11.57 -22.59
N LYS A 285 1.26 12.91 -22.67
CA LYS A 285 1.10 13.66 -23.91
C LYS A 285 2.36 13.68 -24.79
N LYS A 286 3.50 13.24 -24.24
CA LYS A 286 4.82 13.29 -24.89
C LYS A 286 5.47 11.93 -25.08
N LEU A 287 5.08 10.94 -24.30
CA LEU A 287 5.66 9.60 -24.26
C LEU A 287 4.58 8.57 -24.54
N ASP A 288 4.93 7.48 -25.19
CA ASP A 288 4.06 6.31 -25.28
C ASP A 288 3.91 5.61 -23.92
N VAL A 289 2.98 4.66 -23.83
CA VAL A 289 2.65 3.98 -22.57
C VAL A 289 3.83 3.16 -22.00
N MET A 290 4.67 2.59 -22.86
CA MET A 290 5.83 1.78 -22.46
C MET A 290 6.97 2.67 -21.98
N GLU A 291 7.23 3.76 -22.66
CA GLU A 291 8.20 4.78 -22.25
C GLU A 291 7.79 5.41 -20.92
N LEU A 292 6.52 5.80 -20.80
CA LEU A 292 5.98 6.36 -19.56
C LEU A 292 6.11 5.35 -18.39
N ALA A 293 5.71 4.10 -18.60
CA ALA A 293 5.83 3.05 -17.59
C ALA A 293 7.27 2.89 -17.08
N ARG A 294 8.24 2.92 -18.00
CA ARG A 294 9.67 2.85 -17.70
C ARG A 294 10.15 4.05 -16.89
N VAL A 295 9.77 5.27 -17.32
CA VAL A 295 10.15 6.53 -16.67
C VAL A 295 9.62 6.60 -15.24
N ILE A 296 8.33 6.29 -15.02
CA ILE A 296 7.70 6.41 -13.70
C ILE A 296 7.86 5.16 -12.81
N GLY A 297 8.39 4.06 -13.39
CA GLY A 297 8.61 2.80 -12.68
C GLY A 297 7.30 2.09 -12.29
N HIS A 298 6.33 2.03 -13.22
CA HIS A 298 5.12 1.25 -13.09
C HIS A 298 5.28 -0.11 -13.76
N ARG A 299 4.88 -1.17 -13.04
CA ARG A 299 4.87 -2.55 -13.59
C ARG A 299 3.49 -2.93 -14.15
N ASP A 300 2.44 -2.31 -13.66
CA ASP A 300 1.07 -2.53 -14.11
C ASP A 300 0.65 -1.45 -15.10
N LEU A 301 0.62 -1.82 -16.38
CA LEU A 301 0.22 -0.91 -17.46
C LEU A 301 -1.26 -0.53 -17.40
N LYS A 302 -2.13 -1.39 -16.82
CA LYS A 302 -3.57 -1.10 -16.70
C LYS A 302 -3.82 0.19 -15.91
N SER A 303 -2.97 0.47 -14.92
CA SER A 303 -3.06 1.71 -14.13
C SER A 303 -2.70 2.97 -14.92
N LEU A 304 -2.05 2.83 -16.10
CA LEU A 304 -1.67 3.94 -16.97
C LEU A 304 -2.67 4.19 -18.10
N LEU A 305 -3.51 3.24 -18.44
CA LEU A 305 -4.50 3.40 -19.52
C LEU A 305 -5.45 4.57 -19.29
N ILE A 306 -5.68 4.97 -18.04
CA ILE A 306 -6.48 6.15 -17.71
C ILE A 306 -5.91 7.47 -18.26
N TYR A 307 -4.61 7.51 -18.60
CA TYR A 307 -3.93 8.69 -19.15
C TYR A 307 -3.88 8.67 -20.69
N TYR A 308 -4.25 7.54 -21.32
CA TYR A 308 -4.22 7.32 -22.77
C TYR A 308 -5.63 7.06 -23.34
N GLN A 309 -6.65 7.64 -22.71
CA GLN A 309 -8.00 7.61 -23.26
C GLN A 309 -8.05 8.57 -24.44
N THR A 310 -7.83 8.04 -25.64
CA THR A 310 -7.99 8.74 -26.93
C THR A 310 -9.36 8.40 -27.48
N ASP A 311 -10.09 9.37 -28.01
CA ASP A 311 -11.37 9.15 -28.67
C ASP A 311 -11.18 8.32 -29.96
N ALA A 312 -12.21 7.57 -30.34
CA ALA A 312 -12.18 6.75 -31.55
C ALA A 312 -11.97 7.60 -32.83
N ASP A 313 -12.52 8.81 -32.85
CA ASP A 313 -12.35 9.74 -33.96
C ASP A 313 -10.90 10.23 -34.06
N GLU A 314 -10.28 10.56 -32.96
CA GLU A 314 -8.84 10.92 -32.87
C GLU A 314 -7.92 9.76 -33.30
N LEU A 315 -8.34 8.51 -33.05
CA LEU A 315 -7.63 7.33 -33.51
C LEU A 315 -7.83 7.10 -35.01
N ALA A 316 -9.02 7.32 -35.51
CA ALA A 316 -9.32 7.22 -36.95
C ALA A 316 -8.49 8.21 -37.78
N ASP A 317 -8.35 9.46 -37.31
CA ASP A 317 -7.51 10.49 -37.95
C ASP A 317 -6.02 10.09 -38.02
N ARG A 318 -5.56 9.23 -37.10
CA ARG A 318 -4.19 8.70 -37.13
C ARG A 318 -3.99 7.50 -38.04
N LEU A 319 -5.07 6.84 -38.41
CA LEU A 319 -5.03 5.67 -39.30
C LEU A 319 -5.07 6.06 -40.78
N GLY A 320 -5.39 7.28 -41.11
CA GLY A 320 -5.41 7.89 -42.47
C GLY A 320 -6.79 7.90 -43.05
#